data_fec86f023f7070ab5ff04d93ef8b058f
#
_entry.id   fec86f023f7070ab5ff04d93ef8b058f
#
_cell.length_a   1.000
_cell.length_b   1.000
_cell.length_c   1.000
_cell.angle_alpha   90.00
_cell.angle_beta   90.00
_cell.angle_gamma   90.00
#
_symmetry.space_group_name_H-M   'P 1'
#
loop_
_entity.id
_entity.type
_entity.pdbx_description
1 polymer ?
#
loop_
_entity_poly.entity_id
_entity_poly.type
_entity_poly.pdbx_seq_one_letter_code
_entity_poly.pdbx_strand_id
1 'polypeptide(L)'
;MQKKNPQDKYILVLKGKILDVVVDARKNSKTYGKHYKVVLSDKNGKSFFIPKGFLHGFLGLEKENIVLYGCTNYRNQKSEITVNWNDKKLKIKWPVKKPILSKKDKKGIKFSEL
;
A
#
# COMPACT_ATOMS: atom_id res chain seq x y z
N MET A 1 -7.29 0.07 0.06
CA MET A 1 -7.97 0.04 -1.26
C MET A 1 -9.43 0.47 -1.11
N GLN A 2 -10.12 0.78 -2.19
CA GLN A 2 -11.54 1.10 -2.16
C GLN A 2 -12.34 0.12 -3.03
N LYS A 3 -13.55 -0.26 -2.55
CA LYS A 3 -14.41 -1.22 -3.26
C LYS A 3 -15.21 -0.58 -4.40
N LYS A 4 -15.71 0.64 -4.19
CA LYS A 4 -16.38 1.41 -5.25
C LYS A 4 -15.35 2.25 -5.98
N ASN A 5 -15.50 2.36 -7.31
CA ASN A 5 -14.54 3.05 -8.18
C ASN A 5 -13.10 2.55 -7.94
N PRO A 6 -12.85 1.25 -8.09
CA PRO A 6 -11.51 0.71 -7.84
C PRO A 6 -10.47 1.44 -8.70
N GLN A 7 -9.30 1.69 -8.12
CA GLN A 7 -8.25 2.51 -8.73
C GLN A 7 -7.04 1.68 -9.10
N ASP A 8 -6.53 1.89 -10.31
CA ASP A 8 -5.12 1.66 -10.60
C ASP A 8 -4.33 2.85 -10.06
N LYS A 9 -3.12 2.61 -9.60
CA LYS A 9 -2.24 3.64 -9.03
C LYS A 9 -0.87 3.60 -9.68
N TYR A 10 -0.30 4.77 -9.90
CA TYR A 10 1.05 4.94 -10.37
C TYR A 10 1.82 5.79 -9.37
N ILE A 11 2.94 5.29 -8.86
CA ILE A 11 3.65 5.87 -7.73
C ILE A 11 5.10 6.14 -8.10
N LEU A 12 5.56 7.33 -7.74
CA LEU A 12 6.98 7.68 -7.80
C LEU A 12 7.38 8.58 -6.63
N VAL A 13 8.65 8.58 -6.29
CA VAL A 13 9.19 9.39 -5.20
C VAL A 13 9.94 10.58 -5.79
N LEU A 14 9.50 11.80 -5.41
CA LEU A 14 10.14 13.05 -5.83
C LEU A 14 11.30 13.42 -4.89
N LYS A 15 11.18 13.08 -3.61
CA LYS A 15 12.22 13.31 -2.59
C LYS A 15 12.17 12.20 -1.56
N GLY A 16 13.34 11.73 -1.15
CA GLY A 16 13.46 10.72 -0.10
C GLY A 16 13.41 9.29 -0.61
N LYS A 17 12.93 8.40 0.23
CA LYS A 17 12.91 6.97 -0.02
C LYS A 17 11.77 6.31 0.76
N ILE A 18 11.05 5.40 0.13
CA ILE A 18 9.99 4.63 0.77
C ILE A 18 10.16 3.14 0.50
N LEU A 19 9.70 2.31 1.44
CA LEU A 19 9.40 0.91 1.19
C LEU A 19 7.93 0.82 0.81
N ASP A 20 7.65 0.46 -0.42
CA ASP A 20 6.29 0.29 -0.93
C ASP A 20 5.91 -1.18 -0.89
N VAL A 21 4.71 -1.48 -0.42
CA VAL A 21 4.21 -2.85 -0.26
C VAL A 21 2.84 -2.96 -0.87
N VAL A 22 2.63 -3.97 -1.69
CA VAL A 22 1.34 -4.33 -2.26
C VAL A 22 0.97 -5.75 -1.89
N VAL A 23 -0.33 -5.99 -1.72
CA VAL A 23 -0.87 -7.32 -1.43
C VAL A 23 -1.96 -7.61 -2.44
N ASP A 24 -1.90 -8.77 -3.07
CA ASP A 24 -2.96 -9.22 -3.97
C ASP A 24 -4.21 -9.59 -3.15
N ALA A 25 -5.26 -8.79 -3.29
CA ALA A 25 -6.54 -9.00 -2.62
C ALA A 25 -7.63 -9.53 -3.57
N ARG A 26 -7.26 -9.96 -4.75
CA ARG A 26 -8.19 -10.55 -5.73
C ARG A 26 -8.43 -12.02 -5.38
N LYS A 27 -9.63 -12.34 -4.89
CA LYS A 27 -9.97 -13.66 -4.32
C LYS A 27 -9.72 -14.84 -5.26
N ASN A 28 -9.85 -14.66 -6.57
CA ASN A 28 -9.67 -15.72 -7.56
C ASN A 28 -8.25 -15.74 -8.18
N SER A 29 -7.35 -14.91 -7.68
CA SER A 29 -5.97 -14.86 -8.18
C SER A 29 -5.12 -15.98 -7.59
N LYS A 30 -4.21 -16.53 -8.39
CA LYS A 30 -3.20 -17.50 -7.92
C LYS A 30 -2.25 -16.92 -6.88
N THR A 31 -2.13 -15.60 -6.82
CA THR A 31 -1.27 -14.89 -5.87
C THR A 31 -2.06 -14.22 -4.74
N TYR A 32 -3.33 -14.57 -4.56
CA TYR A 32 -4.16 -14.04 -3.48
C TYR A 32 -3.45 -14.14 -2.12
N GLY A 33 -3.40 -13.02 -1.41
CA GLY A 33 -2.76 -12.94 -0.09
C GLY A 33 -1.23 -12.80 -0.12
N LYS A 34 -0.60 -12.94 -1.28
CA LYS A 34 0.85 -12.72 -1.40
C LYS A 34 1.16 -11.23 -1.50
N HIS A 35 2.32 -10.85 -0.99
CA HIS A 35 2.79 -9.47 -1.02
C HIS A 35 4.08 -9.32 -1.81
N TYR A 36 4.30 -8.13 -2.33
CA TYR A 36 5.53 -7.72 -3.00
C TYR A 36 6.00 -6.39 -2.40
N LYS A 37 7.30 -6.29 -2.17
CA LYS A 37 7.93 -5.08 -1.62
C LYS A 37 8.93 -4.52 -2.61
N VAL A 38 8.97 -3.20 -2.70
CA VAL A 38 9.95 -2.49 -3.53
C VAL A 38 10.36 -1.19 -2.85
N VAL A 39 11.64 -0.85 -2.96
CA VAL A 39 12.15 0.46 -2.53
C VAL A 39 12.07 1.42 -3.68
N LEU A 40 11.39 2.54 -3.47
CA LEU A 40 11.30 3.66 -4.40
C LEU A 40 12.04 4.86 -3.80
N SER A 41 12.88 5.51 -4.58
CA SER A 41 13.62 6.69 -4.11
C SER A 41 13.80 7.71 -5.24
N ASP A 42 14.14 8.94 -4.85
CA ASP A 42 14.52 9.99 -5.80
C ASP A 42 15.83 9.65 -6.56
N LYS A 43 16.64 8.74 -6.03
CA LYS A 43 17.93 8.34 -6.59
C LYS A 43 17.86 7.14 -7.53
N ASN A 44 16.97 6.17 -7.28
CA ASN A 44 16.92 4.96 -8.09
C ASN A 44 16.03 5.07 -9.34
N GLY A 45 15.28 6.16 -9.49
CA GLY A 45 14.44 6.43 -10.64
C GLY A 45 13.32 5.42 -10.90
N LYS A 46 13.01 4.57 -9.93
CA LYS A 46 11.94 3.56 -10.08
C LYS A 46 10.58 4.19 -9.87
N SER A 47 9.62 3.76 -10.67
CA SER A 47 8.21 4.02 -10.48
C SER A 47 7.46 2.70 -10.34
N PHE A 48 6.25 2.75 -9.80
CA PHE A 48 5.49 1.55 -9.48
C PHE A 48 4.04 1.69 -9.93
N PHE A 49 3.60 0.76 -10.76
CA PHE A 49 2.21 0.66 -11.18
C PHE A 49 1.52 -0.42 -10.37
N ILE A 50 0.41 -0.06 -9.72
CA ILE A 50 -0.38 -0.95 -8.86
C ILE A 50 -1.77 -1.08 -9.48
N PRO A 51 -2.12 -2.24 -10.05
CA PRO A 51 -3.46 -2.46 -10.58
C PRO A 51 -4.53 -2.41 -9.48
N LYS A 52 -5.76 -2.13 -9.86
CA LYS A 52 -6.92 -2.29 -8.97
C LYS A 52 -6.98 -3.72 -8.42
N GLY A 53 -7.52 -3.86 -7.21
CA GLY A 53 -7.61 -5.16 -6.53
C GLY A 53 -6.42 -5.48 -5.63
N PHE A 54 -5.45 -4.59 -5.55
CA PHE A 54 -4.32 -4.72 -4.61
C PHE A 54 -4.51 -3.79 -3.41
N LEU A 55 -4.17 -4.29 -2.24
CA LEU A 55 -3.92 -3.44 -1.08
C LEU A 55 -2.57 -2.76 -1.27
N HIS A 56 -2.45 -1.56 -0.78
CA HIS A 56 -1.24 -0.77 -0.91
C HIS A 56 -0.92 -0.04 0.39
N GLY A 57 0.34 -0.05 0.76
CA GLY A 57 0.87 0.71 1.88
C GLY A 57 2.34 1.03 1.67
N PHE A 58 2.84 2.04 2.32
CA PHE A 58 4.25 2.36 2.27
C PHE A 58 4.76 2.89 3.60
N LEU A 59 6.06 2.72 3.80
CA LEU A 59 6.81 3.23 4.95
C LEU A 59 7.86 4.23 4.47
N GLY A 60 7.85 5.43 5.02
CA GLY A 60 8.92 6.41 4.81
C GLY A 60 10.22 5.94 5.44
N LEU A 61 11.30 5.91 4.67
CA LEU A 61 12.63 5.48 5.12
C LEU A 61 13.59 6.64 5.37
N GLU A 62 13.21 7.85 4.99
CA GLU A 62 13.95 9.08 5.22
C GLU A 62 13.14 10.01 6.13
N LYS A 63 13.79 11.06 6.63
CA LYS A 63 13.15 12.06 7.48
C LYS A 63 12.05 12.83 6.74
N GLU A 64 12.30 13.16 5.47
CA GLU A 64 11.33 13.78 4.56
C GLU A 64 11.16 12.94 3.33
N ASN A 65 9.90 12.68 2.95
CA ASN A 65 9.57 11.92 1.75
C ASN A 65 8.42 12.62 1.03
N ILE A 66 8.59 12.86 -0.27
CA ILE A 66 7.55 13.41 -1.13
C ILE A 66 7.20 12.33 -2.15
N VAL A 67 5.97 11.85 -2.08
CA VAL A 67 5.46 10.79 -2.94
C VAL A 67 4.37 11.38 -3.84
N LEU A 68 4.53 11.19 -5.14
CA LEU A 68 3.50 11.54 -6.12
C LEU A 68 2.82 10.26 -6.58
N TYR A 69 1.48 10.26 -6.61
CA TYR A 69 0.74 9.15 -7.20
C TYR A 69 -0.46 9.65 -8.00
N GLY A 70 -0.64 9.01 -9.16
CA GLY A 70 -1.82 9.18 -9.98
C GLY A 70 -2.78 8.02 -9.75
N CYS A 71 -4.08 8.30 -9.83
CA CYS A 71 -5.14 7.31 -9.71
C CYS A 71 -6.06 7.39 -10.92
N THR A 72 -6.50 6.23 -11.41
CA THR A 72 -7.37 6.16 -12.60
C THR A 72 -8.83 6.43 -12.31
N ASN A 73 -9.20 6.56 -11.04
CA ASN A 73 -10.58 6.80 -10.64
C ASN A 73 -10.65 7.74 -9.44
N TYR A 74 -11.81 8.37 -9.24
CA TYR A 74 -12.00 9.27 -8.11
C TYR A 74 -12.03 8.53 -6.78
N ARG A 75 -11.52 9.20 -5.74
CA ARG A 75 -11.54 8.67 -4.39
C ARG A 75 -12.97 8.50 -3.90
N ASN A 76 -13.27 7.32 -3.37
CA ASN A 76 -14.52 7.04 -2.67
C ASN A 76 -14.20 6.64 -1.22
N GLN A 77 -14.12 7.65 -0.36
CA GLN A 77 -13.72 7.46 1.03
C GLN A 77 -14.63 6.51 1.80
N LYS A 78 -15.94 6.50 1.49
CA LYS A 78 -16.91 5.63 2.16
C LYS A 78 -16.70 4.14 1.84
N SER A 79 -16.06 3.83 0.74
CA SER A 79 -15.77 2.45 0.33
C SER A 79 -14.31 2.04 0.57
N GLU A 80 -13.50 2.90 1.16
CA GLU A 80 -12.12 2.57 1.49
C GLU A 80 -12.05 1.51 2.57
N ILE A 81 -11.16 0.55 2.36
CA ILE A 81 -10.87 -0.53 3.31
C ILE A 81 -9.39 -0.46 3.67
N THR A 82 -9.14 -0.50 4.96
CA THR A 82 -7.78 -0.61 5.50
C THR A 82 -7.64 -1.97 6.17
N VAL A 83 -6.62 -2.70 5.80
CA VAL A 83 -6.21 -3.95 6.46
C VAL A 83 -5.06 -3.64 7.41
N ASN A 84 -5.02 -4.32 8.53
CA ASN A 84 -3.96 -4.13 9.52
C ASN A 84 -2.57 -4.31 8.88
N TRP A 85 -1.69 -3.32 9.09
CA TRP A 85 -0.32 -3.35 8.56
C TRP A 85 0.48 -4.55 9.05
N ASN A 86 0.18 -5.05 10.25
CA ASN A 86 0.84 -6.17 10.92
C ASN A 86 0.01 -7.45 10.90
N ASP A 87 -0.90 -7.60 9.97
CA ASP A 87 -1.73 -8.79 9.84
C ASP A 87 -0.86 -10.06 9.74
N LYS A 88 -1.14 -11.03 10.60
CA LYS A 88 -0.34 -12.26 10.72
C LYS A 88 -0.41 -13.17 9.49
N LYS A 89 -1.52 -13.15 8.76
CA LYS A 89 -1.67 -13.93 7.52
C LYS A 89 -0.84 -13.39 6.38
N LEU A 90 -0.66 -12.07 6.33
CA LEU A 90 0.11 -11.41 5.27
C LEU A 90 1.61 -11.59 5.45
N LYS A 91 2.09 -11.77 6.68
CA LYS A 91 3.50 -12.00 7.01
C LYS A 91 4.45 -10.96 6.42
N ILE A 92 4.01 -9.70 6.35
CA ILE A 92 4.83 -8.60 5.87
C ILE A 92 5.85 -8.23 6.93
N LYS A 93 7.13 -8.31 6.59
CA LYS A 93 8.21 -7.88 7.48
C LYS A 93 8.54 -6.42 7.23
N TRP A 94 8.00 -5.55 8.08
CA TRP A 94 8.32 -4.13 8.07
C TRP A 94 9.62 -3.88 8.84
N PRO A 95 10.50 -2.98 8.36
CA PRO A 95 11.78 -2.71 9.03
C PRO A 95 11.67 -1.82 10.27
N VAL A 96 10.47 -1.72 10.87
CA VAL A 96 10.19 -0.97 12.09
C VAL A 96 9.27 -1.77 13.00
N LYS A 97 9.46 -1.67 14.31
CA LYS A 97 8.62 -2.34 15.31
C LYS A 97 7.39 -1.50 15.69
N LYS A 98 7.55 -0.18 15.77
CA LYS A 98 6.50 0.77 16.17
C LYS A 98 6.42 1.91 15.17
N PRO A 99 5.77 1.71 14.01
CA PRO A 99 5.62 2.76 13.03
C PRO A 99 4.66 3.85 13.51
N ILE A 100 4.87 5.06 13.01
CA ILE A 100 3.89 6.13 13.15
C ILE A 100 2.78 5.89 12.14
N LEU A 101 1.55 5.72 12.62
CA LEU A 101 0.39 5.38 11.78
C LEU A 101 -0.60 6.52 11.70
N SER A 102 -1.26 6.67 10.56
CA SER A 102 -2.44 7.52 10.43
C SER A 102 -3.59 6.96 11.30
N LYS A 103 -4.59 7.79 11.59
CA LYS A 103 -5.79 7.34 12.31
C LYS A 103 -6.50 6.19 11.61
N LYS A 104 -6.54 6.24 10.27
CA LYS A 104 -7.13 5.21 9.42
C LYS A 104 -6.36 3.89 9.56
N ASP A 105 -5.04 3.93 9.52
CA ASP A 105 -4.20 2.73 9.56
C ASP A 105 -4.19 2.04 10.92
N LYS A 106 -4.49 2.79 12.00
CA LYS A 106 -4.66 2.22 13.33
C LYS A 106 -5.92 1.37 13.49
N LYS A 107 -6.91 1.54 12.61
CA LYS A 107 -8.24 0.91 12.68
C LYS A 107 -8.48 -0.07 11.55
N GLY A 108 -7.45 -0.76 11.09
CA GLY A 108 -7.58 -1.75 10.04
C GLY A 108 -8.34 -3.01 10.48
N ILE A 109 -8.94 -3.68 9.53
CA ILE A 109 -9.54 -5.01 9.72
C ILE A 109 -8.50 -6.11 9.47
N LYS A 110 -8.81 -7.33 9.86
CA LYS A 110 -7.99 -8.49 9.50
C LYS A 110 -8.13 -8.81 8.01
N PHE A 111 -7.06 -9.29 7.39
CA PHE A 111 -7.11 -9.68 5.98
C PHE A 111 -8.20 -10.74 5.71
N SER A 112 -8.42 -11.64 6.66
CA SER A 112 -9.48 -12.67 6.55
C SER A 112 -10.90 -12.12 6.53
N GLU A 113 -11.08 -10.86 6.94
CA GLU A 113 -12.38 -10.19 6.95
C GLU A 113 -12.66 -9.40 5.66
N LEU A 114 -11.72 -9.40 4.74
CA LEU A 114 -11.82 -8.67 3.47
C LEU A 114 -12.83 -9.34 2.46
#